data_743cb3f0533464fb3c7d4188c9a43fa4
#
_entry.id   743cb3f0533464fb3c7d4188c9a43fa4
#
_cell.length_a   1.000
_cell.length_b   1.000
_cell.length_c   1.000
_cell.angle_alpha   90.00
_cell.angle_beta   90.00
_cell.angle_gamma   90.00
#
_symmetry.space_group_name_H-M   'P 1'
#
loop_
_entity.id
_entity.type
_entity.pdbx_description
1 polymer ?
#
loop_
_entity_poly.entity_id
_entity_poly.type
_entity_poly.pdbx_seq_one_letter_code
_entity_poly.pdbx_strand_id
1 'polypeptide(L)'
;MQIEKKDIRSLSKEQLRNFFVANGDQAFRGNQVYEWLWSKGAHTFEDMSNVAKTTRKMLEDNFVINHIKVDTMQRSEDGTVKNAVRLHDGLVVESVLIPTNTRTTACVSSQVGCSLDCNFCATARLKRMRNLEPAEIYDQVIAIDRESRLYYNHPLSNIVFMGMGEPLMNYNNVMKAIEMITSNEGLGMSPKRITVSTSGVPKMIRKLADDEVKFKLAVSLHSAIEEIRSRIMPFSTSFPLIELREALEYWYKKTKSKISYEYVVWKDINDNKASIDALVKFCKYVPCKVNLIEYNPIDDGEFQQASQESINAYIKALEASGIVVKVRRSRGKDIDAACGQLANKEA
;
A
#
# COMPACT_ATOMS: atom_id res chain seq x y z
N MET A 1 -7.98 -20.65 30.92
CA MET A 1 -7.88 -19.70 29.77
C MET A 1 -6.41 -19.36 29.61
N GLN A 2 -5.76 -19.78 28.53
CA GLN A 2 -4.42 -19.26 28.21
C GLN A 2 -4.61 -17.78 27.85
N ILE A 3 -3.92 -16.90 28.56
CA ILE A 3 -3.88 -15.47 28.22
C ILE A 3 -3.15 -15.40 26.88
N GLU A 4 -3.82 -14.90 25.85
CA GLU A 4 -3.20 -14.69 24.54
C GLU A 4 -2.07 -13.67 24.69
N LYS A 5 -0.83 -14.10 24.38
CA LYS A 5 0.34 -13.25 24.52
C LYS A 5 0.33 -12.18 23.44
N LYS A 6 0.70 -10.97 23.81
CA LYS A 6 0.79 -9.83 22.91
C LYS A 6 2.00 -9.95 21.98
N ASP A 7 1.85 -9.56 20.71
CA ASP A 7 3.00 -9.42 19.82
C ASP A 7 3.93 -8.31 20.34
N ILE A 8 5.18 -8.66 20.59
CA ILE A 8 6.20 -7.75 21.11
C ILE A 8 6.45 -6.56 20.14
N ARG A 9 6.24 -6.75 18.84
CA ARG A 9 6.39 -5.72 17.82
C ARG A 9 5.31 -4.62 17.86
N SER A 10 4.25 -4.83 18.65
CA SER A 10 3.26 -3.80 18.97
C SER A 10 3.77 -2.77 19.98
N LEU A 11 4.87 -3.07 20.68
CA LEU A 11 5.48 -2.18 21.66
C LEU A 11 6.40 -1.15 20.99
N SER A 12 6.34 0.09 21.47
CA SER A 12 7.34 1.09 21.11
C SER A 12 8.70 0.76 21.76
N LYS A 13 9.76 1.35 21.23
CA LYS A 13 11.11 1.22 21.81
C LYS A 13 11.14 1.62 23.29
N GLU A 14 10.42 2.69 23.63
CA GLU A 14 10.31 3.17 25.02
C GLU A 14 9.55 2.17 25.89
N GLN A 15 8.44 1.61 25.41
CA GLN A 15 7.69 0.58 26.12
C GLN A 15 8.54 -0.67 26.38
N LEU A 16 9.37 -1.09 25.42
CA LEU A 16 10.32 -2.18 25.63
C LEU A 16 11.37 -1.84 26.69
N ARG A 17 11.92 -0.65 26.67
CA ARG A 17 12.86 -0.18 27.72
C ARG A 17 12.22 -0.23 29.10
N ASN A 18 11.00 0.28 29.23
CA ASN A 18 10.25 0.31 30.47
C ASN A 18 9.90 -1.11 30.96
N PHE A 19 9.57 -2.03 30.04
CA PHE A 19 9.36 -3.43 30.37
C PHE A 19 10.60 -4.06 31.02
N PHE A 20 11.79 -3.83 30.48
CA PHE A 20 13.04 -4.35 31.07
C PHE A 20 13.31 -3.78 32.46
N VAL A 21 13.17 -2.47 32.62
CA VAL A 21 13.35 -1.81 33.94
C VAL A 21 12.37 -2.36 34.97
N ALA A 22 11.10 -2.54 34.61
CA ALA A 22 10.07 -3.10 35.49
C ALA A 22 10.34 -4.57 35.90
N ASN A 23 11.12 -5.30 35.10
CA ASN A 23 11.53 -6.68 35.38
C ASN A 23 12.97 -6.77 35.97
N GLY A 24 13.52 -5.65 36.46
CA GLY A 24 14.82 -5.64 37.16
C GLY A 24 16.03 -5.72 36.20
N ASP A 25 15.86 -5.50 34.90
CA ASP A 25 16.93 -5.50 33.90
C ASP A 25 17.21 -4.07 33.39
N GLN A 26 18.24 -3.90 32.59
CA GLN A 26 18.73 -2.62 32.11
C GLN A 26 17.89 -2.12 30.91
N ALA A 27 17.57 -0.82 30.89
CA ALA A 27 16.78 -0.20 29.81
C ALA A 27 17.37 -0.41 28.38
N PHE A 28 18.72 -0.49 28.26
CA PHE A 28 19.37 -0.70 26.95
C PHE A 28 19.01 -2.05 26.31
N ARG A 29 18.58 -3.04 27.09
CA ARG A 29 18.08 -4.32 26.58
C ARG A 29 16.86 -4.14 25.68
N GLY A 30 15.99 -3.17 26.01
CA GLY A 30 14.88 -2.79 25.14
C GLY A 30 15.34 -2.31 23.75
N ASN A 31 16.43 -1.54 23.68
CA ASN A 31 17.02 -1.10 22.40
C ASN A 31 17.59 -2.30 21.62
N GLN A 32 18.29 -3.19 22.31
CA GLN A 32 18.89 -4.39 21.71
C GLN A 32 17.82 -5.33 21.13
N VAL A 33 16.74 -5.57 21.87
CA VAL A 33 15.61 -6.38 21.37
C VAL A 33 14.88 -5.69 20.22
N TYR A 34 14.67 -4.38 20.31
CA TYR A 34 14.05 -3.60 19.22
C TYR A 34 14.83 -3.70 17.90
N GLU A 35 16.18 -3.61 17.96
CA GLU A 35 17.06 -3.81 16.79
C GLU A 35 16.90 -5.22 16.19
N TRP A 36 16.79 -6.26 17.04
CA TRP A 36 16.56 -7.62 16.58
C TRP A 36 15.22 -7.77 15.86
N LEU A 37 14.16 -7.16 16.37
CA LEU A 37 12.82 -7.25 15.81
C LEU A 37 12.69 -6.57 14.46
N TRP A 38 13.33 -5.41 14.27
CA TRP A 38 13.08 -4.56 13.11
C TRP A 38 14.25 -4.51 12.11
N SER A 39 15.49 -4.46 12.57
CA SER A 39 16.66 -4.35 11.69
C SER A 39 17.23 -5.70 11.30
N LYS A 40 17.33 -6.63 12.27
CA LYS A 40 17.88 -7.98 12.05
C LYS A 40 16.84 -8.99 11.62
N GLY A 41 15.55 -8.70 11.81
CA GLY A 41 14.43 -9.54 11.37
C GLY A 41 14.36 -10.88 12.12
N ALA A 42 14.51 -10.86 13.46
CA ALA A 42 14.35 -12.04 14.28
C ALA A 42 12.95 -12.61 14.16
N HIS A 43 12.84 -13.90 13.90
CA HIS A 43 11.58 -14.65 13.81
C HIS A 43 11.21 -15.33 15.13
N THR A 44 12.21 -15.60 15.96
CA THR A 44 12.07 -16.18 17.29
C THR A 44 12.93 -15.43 18.29
N PHE A 45 12.66 -15.60 19.58
CA PHE A 45 13.54 -15.03 20.59
C PHE A 45 14.91 -15.73 20.62
N GLU A 46 14.98 -16.96 20.13
CA GLU A 46 16.25 -17.71 20.02
C GLU A 46 17.20 -17.10 18.97
N ASP A 47 16.68 -16.43 17.94
CA ASP A 47 17.50 -15.74 16.94
C ASP A 47 18.35 -14.61 17.55
N MET A 48 17.93 -14.08 18.70
CA MET A 48 18.58 -12.96 19.39
C MET A 48 19.88 -13.40 20.11
N SER A 49 20.88 -13.81 19.33
CA SER A 49 22.09 -14.50 19.81
C SER A 49 22.90 -13.76 20.87
N ASN A 50 22.88 -12.41 20.86
CA ASN A 50 23.57 -11.57 21.85
C ASN A 50 22.68 -11.14 23.04
N VAL A 51 21.46 -11.69 23.16
CA VAL A 51 20.57 -11.55 24.31
C VAL A 51 20.69 -12.77 25.18
N ALA A 52 20.85 -12.59 26.50
CA ALA A 52 21.02 -13.70 27.45
C ALA A 52 19.83 -14.69 27.39
N LYS A 53 20.10 -15.98 27.57
CA LYS A 53 19.05 -17.05 27.57
C LYS A 53 17.92 -16.78 28.55
N THR A 54 18.24 -16.30 29.73
CA THR A 54 17.26 -15.92 30.77
C THR A 54 16.35 -14.79 30.30
N THR A 55 16.92 -13.77 29.65
CA THR A 55 16.19 -12.65 29.08
C THR A 55 15.30 -13.10 27.91
N ARG A 56 15.80 -13.98 27.02
CA ARG A 56 14.99 -14.55 25.91
C ARG A 56 13.80 -15.35 26.47
N LYS A 57 14.02 -16.14 27.52
CA LYS A 57 12.95 -16.89 28.18
C LYS A 57 11.92 -15.95 28.81
N MET A 58 12.34 -14.87 29.47
CA MET A 58 11.43 -13.87 30.02
C MET A 58 10.58 -13.22 28.93
N LEU A 59 11.19 -12.91 27.76
CA LEU A 59 10.44 -12.38 26.62
C LEU A 59 9.43 -13.38 26.07
N GLU A 60 9.83 -14.65 25.90
CA GLU A 60 8.97 -15.73 25.46
C GLU A 60 7.79 -15.99 26.42
N ASP A 61 8.01 -15.84 27.70
CA ASP A 61 6.97 -16.03 28.72
C ASP A 61 5.90 -14.92 28.65
N ASN A 62 6.27 -13.70 28.23
CA ASN A 62 5.38 -12.53 28.19
C ASN A 62 4.83 -12.18 26.80
N PHE A 63 5.53 -12.55 25.71
CA PHE A 63 5.24 -12.10 24.36
C PHE A 63 5.30 -13.23 23.34
N VAL A 64 4.79 -12.92 22.15
CA VAL A 64 5.01 -13.67 20.91
C VAL A 64 5.64 -12.75 19.87
N ILE A 65 6.22 -13.32 18.84
CA ILE A 65 6.60 -12.62 17.60
C ILE A 65 5.75 -13.20 16.49
N ASN A 66 4.76 -12.45 16.02
CA ASN A 66 3.89 -12.89 14.93
C ASN A 66 4.53 -12.55 13.58
N HIS A 67 4.75 -13.55 12.75
CA HIS A 67 5.32 -13.36 11.40
C HIS A 67 4.30 -13.68 10.34
N ILE A 68 4.51 -13.05 9.19
CA ILE A 68 3.88 -13.52 7.95
C ILE A 68 4.63 -14.75 7.42
N LYS A 69 3.91 -15.55 6.65
CA LYS A 69 4.47 -16.67 5.88
C LYS A 69 4.04 -16.54 4.43
N VAL A 70 4.98 -16.57 3.51
CA VAL A 70 4.66 -16.71 2.08
C VAL A 70 4.27 -18.17 1.84
N ASP A 71 3.00 -18.44 1.62
CA ASP A 71 2.48 -19.78 1.39
C ASP A 71 2.63 -20.20 -0.07
N THR A 72 2.25 -19.31 -0.98
CA THR A 72 2.32 -19.56 -2.42
C THR A 72 2.97 -18.37 -3.10
N MET A 73 3.83 -18.65 -4.05
CA MET A 73 4.50 -17.67 -4.90
C MET A 73 4.24 -18.01 -6.36
N GLN A 74 3.70 -17.07 -7.11
CA GLN A 74 3.51 -17.17 -8.55
C GLN A 74 4.45 -16.21 -9.27
N ARG A 75 5.07 -16.65 -10.36
CA ARG A 75 5.95 -15.82 -11.17
C ARG A 75 5.40 -15.69 -12.58
N SER A 76 5.15 -14.47 -13.01
CA SER A 76 4.73 -14.10 -14.35
C SER A 76 5.86 -14.22 -15.36
N GLU A 77 5.50 -14.39 -16.63
CA GLU A 77 6.46 -14.34 -17.76
C GLU A 77 7.20 -13.00 -17.82
N ASP A 78 6.59 -11.90 -17.40
CA ASP A 78 7.19 -10.57 -17.36
C ASP A 78 8.10 -10.34 -16.15
N GLY A 79 8.29 -11.37 -15.31
CA GLY A 79 9.11 -11.35 -14.12
C GLY A 79 8.41 -10.86 -12.85
N THR A 80 7.16 -10.41 -12.92
CA THR A 80 6.37 -10.05 -11.74
C THR A 80 6.19 -11.27 -10.83
N VAL A 81 6.30 -11.07 -9.51
CA VAL A 81 6.07 -12.13 -8.52
C VAL A 81 4.91 -11.73 -7.63
N LYS A 82 3.90 -12.59 -7.52
CA LYS A 82 2.77 -12.46 -6.59
C LYS A 82 2.93 -13.46 -5.46
N ASN A 83 2.80 -12.97 -4.23
CA ASN A 83 2.87 -13.75 -3.01
C ASN A 83 1.50 -13.81 -2.34
N ALA A 84 1.02 -15.02 -2.03
CA ALA A 84 -0.03 -15.25 -1.06
C ALA A 84 0.63 -15.28 0.33
N VAL A 85 0.29 -14.31 1.16
CA VAL A 85 0.92 -14.06 2.46
C VAL A 85 -0.07 -14.43 3.56
N ARG A 86 0.24 -15.51 4.29
CA ARG A 86 -0.53 -15.95 5.44
C ARG A 86 -0.09 -15.19 6.70
N LEU A 87 -1.08 -14.69 7.41
CA LEU A 87 -0.94 -13.96 8.67
C LEU A 87 -1.03 -14.94 9.85
N HIS A 88 -0.67 -14.47 11.04
CA HIS A 88 -0.64 -15.31 12.26
C HIS A 88 -2.01 -15.91 12.65
N ASP A 89 -3.10 -15.25 12.27
CA ASP A 89 -4.48 -15.69 12.51
C ASP A 89 -5.06 -16.57 11.38
N GLY A 90 -4.22 -16.96 10.42
CA GLY A 90 -4.60 -17.79 9.28
C GLY A 90 -5.23 -17.03 8.11
N LEU A 91 -5.52 -15.74 8.26
CA LEU A 91 -6.00 -14.90 7.15
C LEU A 91 -4.89 -14.69 6.11
N VAL A 92 -5.27 -14.42 4.88
CA VAL A 92 -4.34 -14.26 3.76
C VAL A 92 -4.51 -12.90 3.10
N VAL A 93 -3.40 -12.30 2.70
CA VAL A 93 -3.34 -11.15 1.81
C VAL A 93 -2.34 -11.42 0.69
N GLU A 94 -2.44 -10.66 -0.39
CA GLU A 94 -1.49 -10.77 -1.50
C GLU A 94 -0.58 -9.54 -1.55
N SER A 95 0.67 -9.77 -1.93
CA SER A 95 1.65 -8.73 -2.21
C SER A 95 2.41 -9.03 -3.49
N VAL A 96 2.96 -8.00 -4.16
CA VAL A 96 3.53 -8.17 -5.50
C VAL A 96 4.88 -7.48 -5.62
N LEU A 97 5.89 -8.21 -6.12
CA LEU A 97 7.14 -7.67 -6.62
C LEU A 97 7.00 -7.33 -8.10
N ILE A 98 7.15 -6.07 -8.46
CA ILE A 98 7.01 -5.57 -9.83
C ILE A 98 8.38 -5.11 -10.33
N PRO A 99 9.06 -5.87 -11.21
CA PRO A 99 10.34 -5.51 -11.78
C PRO A 99 10.19 -4.54 -12.96
N THR A 100 11.24 -3.77 -13.19
CA THR A 100 11.52 -3.08 -14.44
C THR A 100 13.00 -3.24 -14.75
N ASN A 101 13.47 -2.77 -15.91
CA ASN A 101 14.89 -2.90 -16.29
C ASN A 101 15.88 -2.31 -15.28
N THR A 102 15.46 -1.32 -14.48
CA THR A 102 16.39 -0.58 -13.60
C THR A 102 15.95 -0.53 -12.13
N ARG A 103 14.80 -1.12 -11.78
CA ARG A 103 14.25 -1.01 -10.43
C ARG A 103 13.23 -2.10 -10.15
N THR A 104 13.03 -2.40 -8.88
CA THR A 104 11.92 -3.22 -8.38
C THR A 104 11.00 -2.39 -7.49
N THR A 105 9.72 -2.71 -7.51
CA THR A 105 8.70 -2.04 -6.70
C THR A 105 7.92 -3.09 -5.92
N ALA A 106 7.79 -2.90 -4.61
CA ALA A 106 6.87 -3.68 -3.79
C ALA A 106 5.48 -3.04 -3.85
N CYS A 107 4.47 -3.82 -4.20
CA CYS A 107 3.06 -3.49 -4.02
C CYS A 107 2.56 -4.25 -2.79
N VAL A 108 2.20 -3.52 -1.74
CA VAL A 108 1.84 -4.09 -0.43
C VAL A 108 0.39 -3.81 -0.07
N SER A 109 -0.19 -4.74 0.66
CA SER A 109 -1.55 -4.70 1.18
C SER A 109 -1.61 -4.01 2.54
N SER A 110 -2.75 -3.40 2.86
CA SER A 110 -3.00 -2.69 4.12
C SER A 110 -4.19 -3.23 4.92
N GLN A 111 -5.04 -4.04 4.31
CA GLN A 111 -6.21 -4.68 4.95
C GLN A 111 -6.37 -6.10 4.42
N VAL A 112 -7.00 -6.97 5.20
CA VAL A 112 -7.55 -8.24 4.72
C VAL A 112 -8.93 -7.95 4.13
N GLY A 113 -9.06 -8.05 2.80
CA GLY A 113 -10.20 -7.51 2.06
C GLY A 113 -10.13 -5.99 1.93
N CYS A 114 -11.24 -5.34 1.66
CA CYS A 114 -11.30 -3.87 1.54
C CYS A 114 -12.50 -3.29 2.29
N SER A 115 -12.33 -2.07 2.81
CA SER A 115 -13.42 -1.31 3.44
C SER A 115 -14.33 -0.61 2.44
N LEU A 116 -13.94 -0.56 1.17
CA LEU A 116 -14.60 0.19 0.11
C LEU A 116 -15.15 -0.78 -0.95
N ASP A 117 -16.13 -0.31 -1.71
CA ASP A 117 -16.96 -1.08 -2.64
C ASP A 117 -16.75 -0.70 -4.11
N CYS A 118 -15.49 -0.53 -4.54
CA CYS A 118 -15.16 -0.23 -5.94
C CYS A 118 -15.58 -1.39 -6.86
N ASN A 119 -16.48 -1.15 -7.82
CA ASN A 119 -17.08 -2.17 -8.69
C ASN A 119 -16.06 -2.86 -9.61
N PHE A 120 -14.95 -2.22 -9.91
CA PHE A 120 -13.90 -2.74 -10.79
C PHE A 120 -12.76 -3.47 -10.07
N CYS A 121 -12.86 -3.68 -8.75
CA CYS A 121 -11.78 -4.22 -7.93
C CYS A 121 -12.17 -5.55 -7.28
N ALA A 122 -11.41 -6.62 -7.55
CA ALA A 122 -11.65 -7.94 -6.98
C ALA A 122 -11.53 -7.95 -5.44
N THR A 123 -10.58 -7.16 -4.88
CA THR A 123 -10.44 -7.03 -3.43
C THR A 123 -11.69 -6.44 -2.76
N ALA A 124 -12.39 -5.52 -3.43
CA ALA A 124 -13.59 -4.90 -2.89
C ALA A 124 -14.76 -5.90 -2.74
N ARG A 125 -14.72 -7.02 -3.47
CA ARG A 125 -15.69 -8.14 -3.34
C ARG A 125 -15.42 -9.03 -2.14
N LEU A 126 -14.19 -8.97 -1.60
CA LEU A 126 -13.85 -9.67 -0.38
C LEU A 126 -14.35 -8.85 0.81
N LYS A 127 -15.11 -9.51 1.70
CA LYS A 127 -15.49 -8.88 2.96
C LYS A 127 -14.22 -8.46 3.72
N ARG A 128 -14.15 -7.19 4.15
CA ARG A 128 -13.07 -6.76 5.04
C ARG A 128 -13.14 -7.51 6.37
N MET A 129 -12.08 -8.21 6.70
CA MET A 129 -11.96 -8.93 7.97
C MET A 129 -11.35 -8.03 9.05
N ARG A 130 -10.17 -7.46 8.75
CA ARG A 130 -9.45 -6.54 9.65
C ARG A 130 -8.42 -5.68 8.92
N ASN A 131 -7.92 -4.70 9.64
CA ASN A 131 -6.72 -3.98 9.26
C ASN A 131 -5.47 -4.84 9.48
N LEU A 132 -4.44 -4.63 8.66
CA LEU A 132 -3.12 -5.22 8.91
C LEU A 132 -2.40 -4.44 10.01
N GLU A 133 -1.66 -5.17 10.84
CA GLU A 133 -0.77 -4.60 11.84
C GLU A 133 0.49 -4.01 11.20
N PRO A 134 1.17 -3.05 11.85
CA PRO A 134 2.39 -2.44 11.30
C PRO A 134 3.46 -3.46 10.93
N ALA A 135 3.64 -4.49 11.74
CA ALA A 135 4.60 -5.55 11.52
C ALA A 135 4.25 -6.41 10.29
N GLU A 136 2.97 -6.72 10.07
CA GLU A 136 2.51 -7.49 8.91
C GLU A 136 2.73 -6.72 7.59
N ILE A 137 2.56 -5.39 7.62
CA ILE A 137 2.87 -4.53 6.47
C ILE A 137 4.39 -4.48 6.23
N TYR A 138 5.18 -4.30 7.29
CA TYR A 138 6.63 -4.27 7.20
C TYR A 138 7.20 -5.58 6.68
N ASP A 139 6.72 -6.71 7.16
CA ASP A 139 7.17 -8.05 6.77
C ASP A 139 6.93 -8.33 5.28
N GLN A 140 5.81 -7.84 4.69
CA GLN A 140 5.58 -7.92 3.24
C GLN A 140 6.71 -7.22 2.47
N VAL A 141 7.15 -6.03 2.93
CA VAL A 141 8.23 -5.28 2.30
C VAL A 141 9.55 -6.06 2.40
N ILE A 142 9.86 -6.63 3.57
CA ILE A 142 11.09 -7.40 3.79
C ILE A 142 11.11 -8.68 2.93
N ALA A 143 9.97 -9.38 2.83
CA ALA A 143 9.86 -10.56 1.97
C ALA A 143 10.16 -10.20 0.50
N ILE A 144 9.56 -9.12 0.00
CA ILE A 144 9.77 -8.65 -1.37
C ILE A 144 11.19 -8.09 -1.58
N ASP A 145 11.83 -7.46 -0.58
CA ASP A 145 13.23 -7.03 -0.69
C ASP A 145 14.18 -8.24 -0.83
N ARG A 146 13.92 -9.33 -0.09
CA ARG A 146 14.67 -10.60 -0.24
C ARG A 146 14.51 -11.17 -1.65
N GLU A 147 13.30 -11.19 -2.19
CA GLU A 147 13.02 -11.64 -3.57
C GLU A 147 13.70 -10.74 -4.60
N SER A 148 13.67 -9.41 -4.40
CA SER A 148 14.36 -8.45 -5.27
C SER A 148 15.86 -8.73 -5.34
N ARG A 149 16.49 -9.00 -4.20
CA ARG A 149 17.91 -9.38 -4.14
C ARG A 149 18.18 -10.73 -4.80
N LEU A 150 17.29 -11.70 -4.56
CA LEU A 150 17.44 -13.06 -5.09
C LEU A 150 17.28 -13.11 -6.61
N TYR A 151 16.22 -12.47 -7.16
CA TYR A 151 15.88 -12.60 -8.57
C TYR A 151 16.48 -11.52 -9.46
N TYR A 152 16.77 -10.35 -8.90
CA TYR A 152 17.20 -9.16 -9.65
C TYR A 152 18.55 -8.61 -9.21
N ASN A 153 19.19 -9.22 -8.20
CA ASN A 153 20.52 -8.88 -7.69
C ASN A 153 20.67 -7.41 -7.25
N HIS A 154 19.58 -6.79 -6.76
CA HIS A 154 19.61 -5.47 -6.17
C HIS A 154 18.50 -5.30 -5.12
N PRO A 155 18.66 -4.37 -4.16
CA PRO A 155 17.65 -4.12 -3.15
C PRO A 155 16.39 -3.49 -3.76
N LEU A 156 15.29 -3.60 -3.03
CA LEU A 156 14.02 -2.97 -3.38
C LEU A 156 14.18 -1.46 -3.60
N SER A 157 13.63 -0.96 -4.71
CA SER A 157 13.79 0.46 -5.10
C SER A 157 12.66 1.35 -4.63
N ASN A 158 11.42 0.86 -4.67
CA ASN A 158 10.22 1.63 -4.36
C ASN A 158 9.16 0.75 -3.67
N ILE A 159 8.24 1.42 -2.96
CA ILE A 159 7.08 0.78 -2.35
C ILE A 159 5.83 1.55 -2.77
N VAL A 160 4.77 0.81 -3.10
CA VAL A 160 3.44 1.36 -3.36
C VAL A 160 2.40 0.65 -2.49
N PHE A 161 1.60 1.41 -1.78
CA PHE A 161 0.44 0.91 -1.05
C PHE A 161 -0.75 0.90 -2.03
N MET A 162 -0.75 -0.12 -2.89
CA MET A 162 -1.75 -0.31 -3.98
C MET A 162 -2.20 -1.77 -4.06
N GLY A 163 -1.94 -2.57 -3.02
CA GLY A 163 -2.44 -3.93 -2.85
C GLY A 163 -3.85 -3.95 -2.29
N MET A 164 -4.15 -4.93 -1.45
CA MET A 164 -5.48 -5.09 -0.86
C MET A 164 -5.74 -4.05 0.22
N GLY A 165 -6.95 -3.44 0.18
CA GLY A 165 -7.45 -2.50 1.18
C GLY A 165 -7.22 -1.01 0.85
N GLU A 166 -7.89 -0.15 1.61
CA GLU A 166 -7.71 1.31 1.58
C GLU A 166 -6.73 1.73 2.70
N PRO A 167 -5.51 2.19 2.34
CA PRO A 167 -4.49 2.51 3.34
C PRO A 167 -4.92 3.59 4.34
N LEU A 168 -5.70 4.57 3.91
CA LEU A 168 -6.14 5.66 4.79
C LEU A 168 -7.25 5.23 5.78
N MET A 169 -7.89 4.08 5.56
CA MET A 169 -8.80 3.46 6.53
C MET A 169 -8.04 2.59 7.56
N ASN A 170 -6.74 2.36 7.34
CA ASN A 170 -5.80 1.75 8.29
C ASN A 170 -4.67 2.73 8.66
N TYR A 171 -5.01 4.01 8.82
CA TYR A 171 -4.07 5.12 8.91
C TYR A 171 -2.92 4.89 9.89
N ASN A 172 -3.24 4.62 11.16
CA ASN A 172 -2.23 4.54 12.23
C ASN A 172 -1.21 3.41 11.98
N ASN A 173 -1.68 2.24 11.55
CA ASN A 173 -0.80 1.10 11.29
C ASN A 173 0.05 1.32 10.03
N VAL A 174 -0.53 1.92 8.98
CA VAL A 174 0.21 2.27 7.77
C VAL A 174 1.29 3.31 8.07
N MET A 175 0.98 4.35 8.86
CA MET A 175 1.96 5.36 9.26
C MET A 175 3.09 4.76 10.09
N LYS A 176 2.76 3.87 11.04
CA LYS A 176 3.76 3.16 11.85
C LYS A 176 4.65 2.24 11.01
N ALA A 177 4.07 1.51 10.05
CA ALA A 177 4.84 0.69 9.12
C ALA A 177 5.80 1.55 8.26
N ILE A 178 5.34 2.70 7.74
CA ILE A 178 6.17 3.64 6.97
C ILE A 178 7.28 4.22 7.84
N GLU A 179 7.00 4.54 9.11
CA GLU A 179 8.04 4.96 10.07
C GLU A 179 9.15 3.90 10.17
N MET A 180 8.80 2.63 10.33
CA MET A 180 9.78 1.54 10.40
C MET A 180 10.51 1.33 9.08
N ILE A 181 9.82 1.41 7.93
CA ILE A 181 10.44 1.30 6.61
C ILE A 181 11.47 2.42 6.37
N THR A 182 11.21 3.61 6.89
CA THR A 182 12.05 4.80 6.64
C THR A 182 13.10 5.03 7.74
N SER A 183 12.93 4.45 8.91
CA SER A 183 13.86 4.56 10.03
C SER A 183 15.18 3.85 9.76
N ASN A 184 16.28 4.40 10.29
CA ASN A 184 17.57 3.72 10.34
C ASN A 184 17.56 2.47 11.23
N GLU A 185 16.58 2.32 12.09
CA GLU A 185 16.35 1.14 12.92
C GLU A 185 15.53 0.04 12.21
N GLY A 186 15.08 0.31 10.98
CA GLY A 186 14.40 -0.60 10.09
C GLY A 186 15.09 -0.71 8.75
N LEU A 187 14.35 -0.49 7.64
CA LEU A 187 14.90 -0.65 6.29
C LEU A 187 15.72 0.57 5.79
N GLY A 188 15.59 1.75 6.42
CA GLY A 188 16.32 2.96 6.05
C GLY A 188 15.95 3.54 4.68
N MET A 189 14.79 3.20 4.14
CA MET A 189 14.36 3.65 2.81
C MET A 189 13.95 5.12 2.83
N SER A 190 14.36 5.89 1.82
CA SER A 190 13.89 7.26 1.67
C SER A 190 12.37 7.33 1.50
N PRO A 191 11.64 8.16 2.26
CA PRO A 191 10.20 8.31 2.11
C PRO A 191 9.77 8.75 0.70
N LYS A 192 10.63 9.42 -0.05
CA LYS A 192 10.39 9.78 -1.46
C LYS A 192 10.27 8.58 -2.40
N ARG A 193 10.65 7.39 -1.96
CA ARG A 193 10.50 6.13 -2.69
C ARG A 193 9.18 5.41 -2.37
N ILE A 194 8.40 5.92 -1.42
CA ILE A 194 7.11 5.38 -1.00
C ILE A 194 5.99 6.18 -1.65
N THR A 195 4.97 5.48 -2.16
CA THR A 195 3.72 6.09 -2.63
C THR A 195 2.55 5.44 -1.90
N VAL A 196 1.77 6.25 -1.22
CA VAL A 196 0.50 5.82 -0.64
C VAL A 196 -0.62 6.22 -1.61
N SER A 197 -1.38 5.22 -2.05
CA SER A 197 -2.56 5.43 -2.87
C SER A 197 -3.81 5.43 -2.00
N THR A 198 -4.77 6.27 -2.35
CA THR A 198 -6.08 6.30 -1.68
C THR A 198 -7.18 6.46 -2.71
N SER A 199 -8.31 5.89 -2.42
CA SER A 199 -9.54 6.10 -3.19
C SER A 199 -10.15 7.50 -2.98
N GLY A 200 -9.57 8.30 -2.08
CA GLY A 200 -9.95 9.70 -1.85
C GLY A 200 -10.85 9.89 -0.65
N VAL A 201 -10.31 9.72 0.56
CA VAL A 201 -10.98 10.01 1.84
C VAL A 201 -10.55 11.40 2.31
N PRO A 202 -11.38 12.47 2.13
CA PRO A 202 -10.94 13.87 2.27
C PRO A 202 -10.39 14.19 3.66
N LYS A 203 -11.06 13.74 4.71
CA LYS A 203 -10.62 13.92 6.10
C LYS A 203 -9.21 13.38 6.33
N MET A 204 -8.92 12.20 5.78
CA MET A 204 -7.62 11.56 5.97
C MET A 204 -6.52 12.18 5.13
N ILE A 205 -6.86 12.70 3.93
CA ILE A 205 -5.92 13.48 3.11
C ILE A 205 -5.51 14.77 3.84
N ARG A 206 -6.45 15.46 4.49
CA ARG A 206 -6.15 16.63 5.33
C ARG A 206 -5.24 16.25 6.50
N LYS A 207 -5.53 15.10 7.16
CA LYS A 207 -4.68 14.59 8.25
C LYS A 207 -3.25 14.29 7.78
N LEU A 208 -3.05 13.66 6.62
CA LEU A 208 -1.71 13.46 6.03
C LEU A 208 -0.97 14.79 5.84
N ALA A 209 -1.69 15.84 5.43
CA ALA A 209 -1.11 17.16 5.24
C ALA A 209 -0.71 17.81 6.59
N ASP A 210 -1.52 17.64 7.63
CA ASP A 210 -1.23 18.14 8.97
C ASP A 210 -0.07 17.39 9.63
N ASP A 211 0.04 16.08 9.41
CA ASP A 211 1.16 15.23 9.85
C ASP A 211 2.44 15.44 9.00
N GLU A 212 2.40 16.35 8.02
CA GLU A 212 3.53 16.74 7.16
C GLU A 212 4.31 15.57 6.57
N VAL A 213 3.61 14.52 6.14
CA VAL A 213 4.23 13.31 5.60
C VAL A 213 5.14 13.59 4.39
N LYS A 214 6.19 12.80 4.21
CA LYS A 214 7.23 13.03 3.18
C LYS A 214 7.15 12.05 2.00
N PHE A 215 6.25 11.08 2.04
CA PHE A 215 5.99 10.17 0.92
C PHE A 215 5.12 10.82 -0.16
N LYS A 216 4.94 10.14 -1.28
CA LYS A 216 4.11 10.60 -2.39
C LYS A 216 2.65 10.16 -2.20
N LEU A 217 1.72 11.06 -2.53
CA LEU A 217 0.30 10.76 -2.55
C LEU A 217 -0.16 10.42 -3.97
N ALA A 218 -0.85 9.30 -4.12
CA ALA A 218 -1.62 8.95 -5.31
C ALA A 218 -3.11 8.91 -4.95
N VAL A 219 -3.96 9.31 -5.87
CA VAL A 219 -5.42 9.29 -5.71
C VAL A 219 -6.05 8.54 -6.87
N SER A 220 -6.77 7.48 -6.55
CA SER A 220 -7.62 6.73 -7.48
C SER A 220 -8.84 7.60 -7.83
N LEU A 221 -8.67 8.44 -8.86
CA LEU A 221 -9.73 9.39 -9.27
C LEU A 221 -10.77 8.72 -10.16
N HIS A 222 -10.33 8.07 -11.23
CA HIS A 222 -11.06 7.29 -12.22
C HIS A 222 -12.22 8.01 -12.94
N SER A 223 -12.81 9.04 -12.34
CA SER A 223 -13.70 10.02 -13.01
C SER A 223 -13.65 11.35 -12.27
N ALA A 224 -13.73 12.44 -13.04
CA ALA A 224 -13.92 13.80 -12.56
C ALA A 224 -15.38 14.30 -12.77
N ILE A 225 -16.29 13.38 -13.06
CA ILE A 225 -17.74 13.58 -13.11
C ILE A 225 -18.35 12.77 -11.97
N GLU A 226 -19.11 13.46 -11.10
CA GLU A 226 -19.63 12.88 -9.85
C GLU A 226 -20.47 11.61 -10.10
N GLU A 227 -21.41 11.66 -11.04
CA GLU A 227 -22.32 10.56 -11.35
C GLU A 227 -21.56 9.31 -11.84
N ILE A 228 -20.55 9.51 -12.69
CA ILE A 228 -19.72 8.40 -13.19
C ILE A 228 -18.87 7.84 -12.05
N ARG A 229 -18.27 8.72 -11.22
CA ARG A 229 -17.43 8.30 -10.11
C ARG A 229 -18.24 7.50 -9.09
N SER A 230 -19.42 7.97 -8.73
CA SER A 230 -20.30 7.27 -7.79
C SER A 230 -20.78 5.92 -8.31
N ARG A 231 -20.95 5.78 -9.63
CA ARG A 231 -21.30 4.49 -10.25
C ARG A 231 -20.17 3.47 -10.17
N ILE A 232 -18.92 3.87 -10.40
CA ILE A 232 -17.76 2.95 -10.40
C ILE A 232 -17.14 2.77 -9.01
N MET A 233 -17.33 3.74 -8.12
CA MET A 233 -16.82 3.79 -6.74
C MET A 233 -17.94 4.24 -5.80
N PRO A 234 -18.93 3.37 -5.44
CA PRO A 234 -20.14 3.78 -4.72
C PRO A 234 -19.89 4.48 -3.40
N PHE A 235 -18.83 4.10 -2.66
CA PHE A 235 -18.43 4.79 -1.43
C PHE A 235 -18.21 6.30 -1.63
N SER A 236 -17.89 6.74 -2.85
CA SER A 236 -17.63 8.15 -3.16
C SER A 236 -18.85 9.06 -3.02
N THR A 237 -20.05 8.50 -2.95
CA THR A 237 -21.28 9.24 -2.59
C THR A 237 -21.16 9.91 -1.21
N SER A 238 -20.41 9.29 -0.30
CA SER A 238 -20.10 9.86 1.04
C SER A 238 -18.95 10.87 1.01
N PHE A 239 -18.23 10.98 -0.11
CA PHE A 239 -17.06 11.84 -0.27
C PHE A 239 -17.08 12.52 -1.65
N PRO A 240 -17.94 13.54 -1.85
CA PRO A 240 -18.11 14.22 -3.13
C PRO A 240 -16.79 14.76 -3.70
N LEU A 241 -16.71 14.87 -5.02
CA LEU A 241 -15.52 15.40 -5.72
C LEU A 241 -15.13 16.81 -5.25
N ILE A 242 -16.10 17.61 -4.81
CA ILE A 242 -15.84 18.96 -4.26
C ILE A 242 -15.00 18.87 -2.97
N GLU A 243 -15.37 17.97 -2.04
CA GLU A 243 -14.62 17.78 -0.79
C GLU A 243 -13.24 17.18 -1.04
N LEU A 244 -13.16 16.23 -1.98
CA LEU A 244 -11.88 15.67 -2.41
C LEU A 244 -10.97 16.77 -2.97
N ARG A 245 -11.47 17.61 -3.87
CA ARG A 245 -10.73 18.74 -4.42
C ARG A 245 -10.19 19.66 -3.31
N GLU A 246 -11.05 20.09 -2.40
CA GLU A 246 -10.63 20.96 -1.30
C GLU A 246 -9.58 20.32 -0.39
N ALA A 247 -9.69 19.01 -0.14
CA ALA A 247 -8.67 18.29 0.63
C ALA A 247 -7.33 18.22 -0.12
N LEU A 248 -7.34 18.09 -1.45
CA LEU A 248 -6.15 18.07 -2.28
C LEU A 248 -5.51 19.47 -2.42
N GLU A 249 -6.32 20.53 -2.50
CA GLU A 249 -5.84 21.91 -2.43
C GLU A 249 -5.16 22.19 -1.08
N TYR A 250 -5.77 21.73 0.02
CA TYR A 250 -5.18 21.81 1.37
C TYR A 250 -3.88 21.04 1.48
N TRP A 251 -3.83 19.80 0.96
CA TRP A 251 -2.60 18.98 0.88
C TRP A 251 -1.49 19.75 0.17
N TYR A 252 -1.77 20.30 -1.02
CA TYR A 252 -0.75 21.01 -1.79
C TYR A 252 -0.31 22.31 -1.10
N LYS A 253 -1.24 23.04 -0.49
CA LYS A 253 -0.91 24.25 0.27
C LYS A 253 0.08 23.97 1.41
N LYS A 254 -0.09 22.86 2.12
CA LYS A 254 0.75 22.44 3.25
C LYS A 254 2.07 21.83 2.82
N THR A 255 2.02 20.85 1.94
CA THR A 255 3.17 19.97 1.64
C THR A 255 4.01 20.44 0.43
N LYS A 256 3.43 21.24 -0.47
CA LYS A 256 3.98 21.58 -1.80
C LYS A 256 4.25 20.34 -2.67
N SER A 257 3.73 19.18 -2.31
CA SER A 257 3.94 17.92 -3.01
C SER A 257 2.88 17.70 -4.08
N LYS A 258 3.34 17.40 -5.31
CA LYS A 258 2.45 17.10 -6.45
C LYS A 258 1.68 15.81 -6.19
N ILE A 259 0.46 15.74 -6.71
CA ILE A 259 -0.42 14.58 -6.61
C ILE A 259 -0.27 13.72 -7.88
N SER A 260 -0.41 12.40 -7.72
CA SER A 260 -0.57 11.47 -8.83
C SER A 260 -2.02 11.05 -8.92
N TYR A 261 -2.73 11.37 -10.00
CA TYR A 261 -4.05 10.79 -10.24
C TYR A 261 -3.87 9.48 -10.97
N GLU A 262 -4.44 8.43 -10.41
CA GLU A 262 -4.58 7.12 -11.04
C GLU A 262 -5.94 7.10 -11.75
N TYR A 263 -5.96 6.80 -13.06
CA TYR A 263 -7.16 6.95 -13.88
C TYR A 263 -7.26 5.81 -14.89
N VAL A 264 -8.24 4.95 -14.71
CA VAL A 264 -8.60 3.90 -15.68
C VAL A 264 -9.62 4.47 -16.66
N VAL A 265 -9.48 4.14 -17.94
CA VAL A 265 -10.46 4.51 -18.97
C VAL A 265 -11.21 3.27 -19.42
N TRP A 266 -12.54 3.27 -19.25
CA TRP A 266 -13.43 2.19 -19.63
C TRP A 266 -14.28 2.57 -20.81
N LYS A 267 -14.49 1.61 -21.69
CA LYS A 267 -15.38 1.72 -22.84
C LYS A 267 -16.80 2.07 -22.40
N ASP A 268 -17.45 3.00 -23.10
CA ASP A 268 -18.84 3.44 -22.90
C ASP A 268 -19.16 3.99 -21.49
N ILE A 269 -18.12 4.26 -20.66
CA ILE A 269 -18.29 4.82 -19.32
C ILE A 269 -17.66 6.19 -19.20
N ASN A 270 -16.34 6.27 -19.39
CA ASN A 270 -15.60 7.53 -19.26
C ASN A 270 -14.61 7.76 -20.43
N ASP A 271 -14.81 7.14 -21.57
CA ASP A 271 -13.97 7.24 -22.78
C ASP A 271 -14.42 8.33 -23.77
N ASN A 272 -15.28 9.24 -23.33
CA ASN A 272 -15.87 10.30 -24.14
C ASN A 272 -15.25 11.67 -23.85
N LYS A 273 -15.57 12.66 -24.74
CA LYS A 273 -15.04 14.02 -24.63
C LYS A 273 -15.40 14.72 -23.33
N ALA A 274 -16.60 14.53 -22.80
CA ALA A 274 -17.03 15.16 -21.54
C ALA A 274 -16.14 14.71 -20.36
N SER A 275 -15.81 13.43 -20.30
CA SER A 275 -14.91 12.87 -19.27
C SER A 275 -13.47 13.39 -19.42
N ILE A 276 -12.98 13.55 -20.65
CA ILE A 276 -11.67 14.16 -20.91
C ILE A 276 -11.63 15.61 -20.42
N ASP A 277 -12.61 16.42 -20.82
CA ASP A 277 -12.69 17.84 -20.46
C ASP A 277 -12.81 18.01 -18.92
N ALA A 278 -13.60 17.16 -18.28
CA ALA A 278 -13.75 17.14 -16.82
C ALA A 278 -12.43 16.81 -16.10
N LEU A 279 -11.69 15.79 -16.59
CA LEU A 279 -10.38 15.44 -16.01
C LEU A 279 -9.37 16.59 -16.18
N VAL A 280 -9.28 17.17 -17.37
CA VAL A 280 -8.40 18.32 -17.65
C VAL A 280 -8.72 19.48 -16.69
N LYS A 281 -10.02 19.78 -16.51
CA LYS A 281 -10.47 20.82 -15.57
C LYS A 281 -10.07 20.48 -14.13
N PHE A 282 -10.28 19.24 -13.70
CA PHE A 282 -9.94 18.80 -12.34
C PHE A 282 -8.44 18.88 -12.05
N CYS A 283 -7.61 18.52 -13.02
CA CYS A 283 -6.15 18.59 -12.91
C CYS A 283 -5.60 20.03 -12.77
N LYS A 284 -6.39 21.06 -13.07
CA LYS A 284 -5.95 22.46 -12.91
C LYS A 284 -6.06 23.01 -11.49
N TYR A 285 -6.78 22.31 -10.58
CA TYR A 285 -6.92 22.78 -9.20
C TYR A 285 -5.63 22.66 -8.39
N VAL A 286 -4.83 21.59 -8.63
CA VAL A 286 -3.56 21.38 -7.94
C VAL A 286 -2.51 20.84 -8.92
N PRO A 287 -1.22 21.16 -8.72
CA PRO A 287 -0.15 20.56 -9.51
C PRO A 287 -0.16 19.03 -9.39
N CYS A 288 -0.30 18.37 -10.50
CA CYS A 288 -0.45 16.92 -10.55
C CYS A 288 0.28 16.29 -11.75
N LYS A 289 0.24 14.98 -11.79
CA LYS A 289 0.45 14.14 -12.98
C LYS A 289 -0.69 13.13 -13.07
N VAL A 290 -0.97 12.62 -14.24
CA VAL A 290 -1.97 11.58 -14.46
C VAL A 290 -1.28 10.31 -14.91
N ASN A 291 -1.60 9.20 -14.24
CA ASN A 291 -1.27 7.87 -14.71
C ASN A 291 -2.54 7.26 -15.32
N LEU A 292 -2.59 7.14 -16.64
CA LEU A 292 -3.63 6.37 -17.31
C LEU A 292 -3.29 4.89 -17.15
N ILE A 293 -4.17 4.16 -16.48
CA ILE A 293 -3.97 2.75 -16.13
C ILE A 293 -4.78 1.89 -17.10
N GLU A 294 -4.16 0.87 -17.62
CA GLU A 294 -4.83 -0.18 -18.37
C GLU A 294 -5.80 -0.93 -17.44
N TYR A 295 -7.04 -1.13 -17.89
CA TYR A 295 -7.99 -1.91 -17.14
C TYR A 295 -7.59 -3.39 -17.13
N ASN A 296 -7.67 -4.02 -15.98
CA ASN A 296 -7.45 -5.45 -15.83
C ASN A 296 -8.79 -6.09 -15.49
N PRO A 297 -9.33 -6.96 -16.36
CA PRO A 297 -10.59 -7.61 -16.10
C PRO A 297 -10.58 -8.39 -14.79
N ILE A 298 -11.69 -8.33 -14.09
CA ILE A 298 -12.04 -9.21 -12.99
C ILE A 298 -13.22 -10.07 -13.45
N ASP A 299 -13.48 -11.21 -12.84
CA ASP A 299 -14.37 -12.26 -13.35
C ASP A 299 -15.87 -11.89 -13.41
N ASP A 300 -16.23 -10.66 -13.77
CA ASP A 300 -17.63 -10.18 -13.81
C ASP A 300 -18.13 -9.71 -15.17
N GLY A 301 -17.23 -9.44 -16.12
CA GLY A 301 -17.59 -8.97 -17.46
C GLY A 301 -18.26 -7.59 -17.55
N GLU A 302 -18.42 -6.86 -16.43
CA GLU A 302 -19.14 -5.58 -16.38
C GLU A 302 -18.38 -4.46 -17.07
N PHE A 303 -17.04 -4.46 -16.96
CA PHE A 303 -16.18 -3.41 -17.48
C PHE A 303 -15.35 -3.87 -18.66
N GLN A 304 -15.12 -2.98 -19.62
CA GLN A 304 -14.29 -3.24 -20.78
C GLN A 304 -13.22 -2.16 -20.95
N GLN A 305 -12.05 -2.57 -21.45
CA GLN A 305 -10.97 -1.66 -21.80
C GLN A 305 -11.41 -0.69 -22.91
N ALA A 306 -11.14 0.61 -22.73
CA ALA A 306 -11.35 1.60 -23.78
C ALA A 306 -10.41 1.39 -24.98
N SER A 307 -10.79 1.94 -26.13
CA SER A 307 -9.98 1.88 -27.34
C SER A 307 -8.67 2.66 -27.19
N GLN A 308 -7.67 2.32 -28.02
CA GLN A 308 -6.41 3.07 -28.05
C GLN A 308 -6.63 4.53 -28.52
N GLU A 309 -7.63 4.76 -29.37
CA GLU A 309 -8.01 6.11 -29.82
C GLU A 309 -8.50 6.96 -28.65
N SER A 310 -9.34 6.40 -27.77
CA SER A 310 -9.80 7.08 -26.55
C SER A 310 -8.62 7.40 -25.62
N ILE A 311 -7.71 6.45 -25.40
CA ILE A 311 -6.50 6.67 -24.61
C ILE A 311 -5.64 7.80 -25.21
N ASN A 312 -5.43 7.79 -26.54
CA ASN A 312 -4.67 8.83 -27.24
C ASN A 312 -5.34 10.21 -27.14
N ALA A 313 -6.68 10.27 -27.16
CA ALA A 313 -7.42 11.51 -26.96
C ALA A 313 -7.18 12.11 -25.56
N TYR A 314 -7.17 11.27 -24.51
CA TYR A 314 -6.80 11.67 -23.15
C TYR A 314 -5.36 12.22 -23.09
N ILE A 315 -4.39 11.51 -23.67
CA ILE A 315 -2.99 11.93 -23.69
C ILE A 315 -2.88 13.32 -24.33
N LYS A 316 -3.42 13.46 -25.55
CA LYS A 316 -3.38 14.73 -26.31
C LYS A 316 -3.99 15.90 -25.51
N ALA A 317 -5.14 15.70 -24.89
CA ALA A 317 -5.83 16.76 -24.14
C ALA A 317 -5.07 17.18 -22.87
N LEU A 318 -4.52 16.21 -22.14
CA LEU A 318 -3.73 16.44 -20.93
C LEU A 318 -2.41 17.16 -21.26
N GLU A 319 -1.67 16.68 -22.27
CA GLU A 319 -0.41 17.29 -22.71
C GLU A 319 -0.62 18.71 -23.25
N ALA A 320 -1.67 18.94 -24.06
CA ALA A 320 -2.05 20.26 -24.53
C ALA A 320 -2.37 21.26 -23.40
N SER A 321 -2.73 20.73 -22.22
CA SER A 321 -2.99 21.52 -21.01
C SER A 321 -1.77 21.60 -20.07
N GLY A 322 -0.57 21.14 -20.49
CA GLY A 322 0.65 21.14 -19.70
C GLY A 322 0.67 20.14 -18.55
N ILE A 323 -0.22 19.12 -18.57
CA ILE A 323 -0.30 18.10 -17.55
C ILE A 323 0.55 16.89 -17.95
N VAL A 324 1.44 16.47 -17.07
CA VAL A 324 2.27 15.28 -17.29
C VAL A 324 1.38 14.04 -17.24
N VAL A 325 1.33 13.30 -18.34
CA VAL A 325 0.60 12.04 -18.43
C VAL A 325 1.54 10.87 -18.69
N LYS A 326 1.22 9.71 -18.10
CA LYS A 326 1.92 8.44 -18.33
C LYS A 326 0.90 7.32 -18.50
N VAL A 327 1.08 6.50 -19.51
CA VAL A 327 0.33 5.26 -19.65
C VAL A 327 1.06 4.19 -18.84
N ARG A 328 0.37 3.60 -17.88
CA ARG A 328 0.86 2.47 -17.09
C ARG A 328 0.28 1.18 -17.65
N ARG A 329 1.13 0.42 -18.32
CA ARG A 329 0.78 -0.95 -18.72
C ARG A 329 0.84 -1.86 -17.52
N SER A 330 -0.13 -2.73 -17.40
CA SER A 330 -0.23 -3.70 -16.31
C SER A 330 0.83 -4.78 -16.44
N ARG A 331 1.30 -5.25 -15.30
CA ARG A 331 2.27 -6.32 -15.13
C ARG A 331 1.63 -7.48 -14.39
N GLY A 332 2.11 -8.72 -14.65
CA GLY A 332 1.63 -9.92 -13.97
C GLY A 332 0.18 -10.27 -14.28
N LYS A 333 -0.30 -9.96 -15.49
CA LYS A 333 -1.69 -10.24 -15.91
C LYS A 333 -2.02 -11.74 -15.94
N ASP A 334 -1.05 -12.55 -16.32
CA ASP A 334 -1.12 -14.02 -16.45
C ASP A 334 -1.25 -14.74 -15.09
N ILE A 335 -0.97 -14.03 -14.00
CA ILE A 335 -1.06 -14.53 -12.62
C ILE A 335 -2.00 -13.70 -11.73
N ASP A 336 -2.90 -12.92 -12.31
CA ASP A 336 -3.82 -12.02 -11.58
C ASP A 336 -3.10 -11.11 -10.56
N ALA A 337 -1.91 -10.57 -10.94
CA ALA A 337 -1.11 -9.70 -10.07
C ALA A 337 -1.27 -8.21 -10.39
N ALA A 338 -2.05 -7.85 -11.41
CA ALA A 338 -2.24 -6.47 -11.80
C ALA A 338 -3.20 -5.72 -10.87
N CYS A 339 -3.17 -4.38 -10.96
CA CYS A 339 -4.02 -3.53 -10.12
C CYS A 339 -5.50 -3.92 -10.24
N GLY A 340 -6.17 -4.09 -9.09
CA GLY A 340 -7.58 -4.46 -8.99
C GLY A 340 -7.86 -5.97 -9.04
N GLN A 341 -6.87 -6.83 -9.29
CA GLN A 341 -7.06 -8.29 -9.45
C GLN A 341 -6.80 -9.11 -8.18
N LEU A 342 -6.15 -8.55 -7.15
CA LEU A 342 -5.83 -9.29 -5.93
C LEU A 342 -7.10 -9.72 -5.17
N ALA A 343 -7.27 -11.02 -4.97
CA ALA A 343 -8.51 -11.61 -4.47
C ALA A 343 -8.32 -12.91 -3.67
N ASN A 344 -7.11 -13.28 -3.28
CA ASN A 344 -6.80 -14.52 -2.55
C ASN A 344 -7.37 -15.79 -3.24
N LYS A 345 -7.39 -15.84 -4.57
CA LYS A 345 -8.00 -16.95 -5.34
C LYS A 345 -7.36 -18.32 -5.08
N GLU A 346 -6.13 -18.33 -4.57
CA GLU A 346 -5.33 -19.54 -4.34
C GLU A 346 -4.91 -19.71 -2.86
N ALA A 347 -5.63 -19.06 -1.95
CA ALA A 347 -5.34 -19.11 -0.50
C ALA A 347 -6.14 -20.19 0.21
#